data_e49717ff1a47959b6859131be9294125
#
_entry.id   e49717ff1a47959b6859131be9294125
#
_cell.length_a   1.000
_cell.length_b   1.000
_cell.length_c   1.000
_cell.angle_alpha   90.00
_cell.angle_beta   90.00
_cell.angle_gamma   90.00
#
_symmetry.space_group_name_H-M   'P 1'
#
loop_
_entity.id
_entity.type
_entity.pdbx_description
1 polymer ?
#
loop_
_entity_poly.entity_id
_entity_poly.type
_entity_poly.pdbx_seq_one_letter_code
_entity_poly.pdbx_strand_id
1 'polypeptide(L)'
;MLVAAMNPCPCGYFGDEHHQCRCSRTKRLEYRNRVSGPLLDRIDIQIEVAPVSYDMLAQLPTGETSATIRERVMRARAVQAARFADDPDVFCNAEMRSRDIARYCRLDAKTQQALRSRLEQLDLSARAYDRVLKVARTVADLRGAETVCDEDINMAARWRTLDRNYWI
;
A
#
# COMPACT_ATOMS: atom_id res chain seq x y z
N MET A 1 1.79 -5.74 13.37
CA MET A 1 1.05 -5.26 12.18
C MET A 1 -0.08 -4.34 12.63
N LEU A 2 -0.27 -3.16 12.01
CA LEU A 2 -1.39 -2.25 12.23
C LEU A 2 -2.34 -2.35 11.01
N VAL A 3 -3.62 -2.54 11.27
CA VAL A 3 -4.69 -2.41 10.26
C VAL A 3 -5.69 -1.41 10.82
N ALA A 4 -6.00 -0.36 10.05
CA ALA A 4 -6.91 0.69 10.45
C ALA A 4 -7.91 0.98 9.33
N ALA A 5 -9.12 1.40 9.69
CA ALA A 5 -10.13 1.88 8.77
C ALA A 5 -10.62 3.26 9.21
N MET A 6 -10.93 4.10 8.24
CA MET A 6 -11.39 5.46 8.48
C MET A 6 -12.43 5.83 7.42
N ASN A 7 -13.48 6.51 7.83
CA ASN A 7 -14.43 7.09 6.88
C ASN A 7 -13.80 8.28 6.12
N PRO A 8 -14.28 8.60 4.90
CA PRO A 8 -13.76 9.72 4.12
C PRO A 8 -14.09 11.10 4.71
N CYS A 9 -15.12 11.17 5.57
CA CYS A 9 -15.52 12.39 6.27
C CYS A 9 -16.40 12.05 7.49
N PRO A 10 -16.75 13.02 8.37
CA PRO A 10 -17.59 12.77 9.55
C PRO A 10 -18.96 12.16 9.28
N CYS A 11 -19.57 12.44 8.12
CA CYS A 11 -20.85 11.82 7.75
C CYS A 11 -20.72 10.50 6.97
N GLY A 12 -19.49 10.13 6.52
CA GLY A 12 -19.21 8.91 5.77
C GLY A 12 -19.43 8.99 4.26
N TYR A 13 -20.11 10.02 3.73
CA TYR A 13 -20.62 10.05 2.35
C TYR A 13 -19.79 10.92 1.38
N PHE A 14 -18.59 11.34 1.73
CA PHE A 14 -17.74 12.08 0.78
C PHE A 14 -17.23 11.13 -0.29
N GLY A 15 -17.53 11.42 -1.56
CA GLY A 15 -17.22 10.56 -2.70
C GLY A 15 -18.24 9.45 -2.97
N ASP A 16 -19.34 9.36 -2.19
CA ASP A 16 -20.42 8.43 -2.44
C ASP A 16 -21.29 8.92 -3.61
N GLU A 17 -21.59 8.04 -4.57
CA GLU A 17 -22.40 8.36 -5.76
C GLU A 17 -23.90 8.42 -5.45
N HIS A 18 -24.36 7.74 -4.39
CA HIS A 18 -25.76 7.59 -4.03
C HIS A 18 -26.21 8.52 -2.90
N HIS A 19 -25.25 9.02 -2.09
CA HIS A 19 -25.55 9.85 -0.93
C HIS A 19 -24.75 11.15 -0.96
N GLN A 20 -25.44 12.27 -0.81
CA GLN A 20 -24.78 13.57 -0.79
C GLN A 20 -24.07 13.83 0.55
N CYS A 21 -22.78 14.09 0.51
CA CYS A 21 -22.01 14.54 1.66
C CYS A 21 -22.49 15.92 2.14
N ARG A 22 -22.83 16.03 3.44
CA ARG A 22 -23.27 17.28 4.09
C ARG A 22 -22.15 18.02 4.84
N CYS A 23 -20.93 17.52 4.79
CA CYS A 23 -19.80 18.13 5.49
C CYS A 23 -19.25 19.31 4.68
N SER A 24 -19.05 20.47 5.33
CA SER A 24 -18.30 21.56 4.75
C SER A 24 -16.84 21.15 4.48
N ARG A 25 -16.15 21.86 3.58
CA ARG A 25 -14.72 21.65 3.30
C ARG A 25 -13.88 21.74 4.58
N THR A 26 -14.11 22.76 5.40
CA THR A 26 -13.42 22.94 6.68
C THR A 26 -13.59 21.72 7.59
N LYS A 27 -14.82 21.24 7.75
CA LYS A 27 -15.12 20.09 8.61
C LYS A 27 -14.45 18.81 8.12
N ARG A 28 -14.33 18.61 6.80
CA ARG A 28 -13.59 17.48 6.22
C ARG A 28 -12.09 17.59 6.52
N LEU A 29 -11.51 18.78 6.35
CA LEU A 29 -10.09 19.03 6.65
C LEU A 29 -9.76 18.81 8.14
N GLU A 30 -10.59 19.32 9.04
CA GLU A 30 -10.42 19.11 10.48
C GLU A 30 -10.47 17.62 10.85
N TYR A 31 -11.40 16.88 10.23
CA TYR A 31 -11.53 15.43 10.45
C TYR A 31 -10.29 14.68 9.96
N ARG A 32 -9.79 14.99 8.77
CA ARG A 32 -8.56 14.42 8.22
C ARG A 32 -7.36 14.72 9.12
N ASN A 33 -7.21 15.96 9.57
CA ASN A 33 -6.07 16.41 10.35
C ASN A 33 -5.95 15.74 11.72
N ARG A 34 -6.95 14.96 12.13
CA ARG A 34 -6.83 14.08 13.31
C ARG A 34 -5.81 12.94 13.08
N VAL A 35 -5.57 12.56 11.83
CA VAL A 35 -4.49 11.65 11.46
C VAL A 35 -3.34 12.50 10.94
N SER A 36 -2.24 12.55 11.69
CA SER A 36 -1.10 13.38 11.31
C SER A 36 -0.39 12.87 10.05
N GLY A 37 0.15 13.80 9.24
CA GLY A 37 0.96 13.44 8.06
C GLY A 37 2.10 12.46 8.39
N PRO A 38 2.91 12.71 9.47
CA PRO A 38 3.93 11.76 9.89
C PRO A 38 3.43 10.36 10.26
N LEU A 39 2.17 10.20 10.68
CA LEU A 39 1.58 8.87 10.90
C LEU A 39 1.20 8.22 9.57
N LEU A 40 0.58 8.94 8.65
CA LEU A 40 0.27 8.46 7.30
C LEU A 40 1.55 8.03 6.57
N ASP A 41 2.61 8.82 6.66
CA ASP A 41 3.92 8.47 6.10
C ASP A 41 4.46 7.12 6.63
N ARG A 42 4.06 6.70 7.81
CA ARG A 42 4.49 5.43 8.43
C ARG A 42 3.61 4.24 8.06
N ILE A 43 2.45 4.46 7.50
CA ILE A 43 1.57 3.38 6.99
C ILE A 43 2.07 2.99 5.60
N ASP A 44 2.37 1.70 5.40
CA ASP A 44 2.97 1.21 4.16
C ASP A 44 1.98 1.16 3.00
N ILE A 45 0.74 0.80 3.27
CA ILE A 45 -0.33 0.61 2.27
C ILE A 45 -1.55 1.40 2.69
N GLN A 46 -2.07 2.19 1.77
CA GLN A 46 -3.27 3.00 1.92
C GLN A 46 -4.18 2.71 0.72
N ILE A 47 -5.41 2.28 0.99
CA ILE A 47 -6.37 1.95 -0.06
C ILE A 47 -7.70 2.63 0.22
N GLU A 48 -8.36 3.04 -0.86
CA GLU A 48 -9.75 3.44 -0.82
C GLU A 48 -10.64 2.22 -1.10
N VAL A 49 -11.66 2.06 -0.27
CA VAL A 49 -12.66 1.00 -0.44
C VAL A 49 -13.96 1.65 -0.89
N ALA A 50 -14.40 1.30 -2.11
CA ALA A 50 -15.67 1.79 -2.63
C ALA A 50 -16.85 1.28 -1.81
N PRO A 51 -17.96 2.03 -1.75
CA PRO A 51 -19.20 1.55 -1.16
C PRO A 51 -19.69 0.26 -1.85
N VAL A 52 -20.21 -0.67 -1.08
CA VAL A 52 -20.79 -1.91 -1.61
C VAL A 52 -22.29 -1.70 -1.84
N SER A 53 -22.78 -1.93 -3.06
CA SER A 53 -24.20 -1.82 -3.36
C SER A 53 -24.98 -2.99 -2.73
N TYR A 54 -26.29 -2.77 -2.52
CA TYR A 54 -27.17 -3.82 -2.01
C TYR A 54 -27.17 -5.07 -2.92
N ASP A 55 -27.15 -4.87 -4.24
CA ASP A 55 -27.12 -5.98 -5.20
C ASP A 55 -25.85 -6.81 -5.09
N MET A 56 -24.70 -6.18 -4.83
CA MET A 56 -23.45 -6.89 -4.57
C MET A 56 -23.47 -7.66 -3.25
N LEU A 57 -24.17 -7.15 -2.24
CA LEU A 57 -24.35 -7.86 -0.95
C LEU A 57 -25.29 -9.05 -1.06
N ALA A 58 -26.31 -8.95 -1.91
CA ALA A 58 -27.29 -10.00 -2.13
C ALA A 58 -26.77 -11.16 -3.01
N GLN A 59 -25.70 -10.93 -3.78
CA GLN A 59 -25.04 -11.96 -4.57
C GLN A 59 -24.11 -12.81 -3.70
N LEU A 60 -24.03 -14.11 -4.02
CA LEU A 60 -23.05 -15.00 -3.38
C LEU A 60 -21.63 -14.48 -3.60
N PRO A 61 -20.72 -14.57 -2.59
CA PRO A 61 -19.36 -14.10 -2.74
C PRO A 61 -18.67 -14.79 -3.92
N THR A 62 -18.29 -13.98 -4.91
CA THR A 62 -17.54 -14.42 -6.11
C THR A 62 -16.02 -14.28 -5.92
N GLY A 63 -15.58 -13.83 -4.75
CA GLY A 63 -14.17 -13.59 -4.44
C GLY A 63 -13.39 -14.87 -4.15
N GLU A 64 -12.06 -14.73 -4.15
CA GLU A 64 -11.15 -15.80 -3.74
C GLU A 64 -11.42 -16.26 -2.30
N THR A 65 -11.27 -17.56 -2.05
CA THR A 65 -11.40 -18.09 -0.68
C THR A 65 -10.23 -17.69 0.20
N SER A 66 -10.46 -17.60 1.51
CA SER A 66 -9.37 -17.35 2.46
C SER A 66 -8.27 -18.43 2.41
N ALA A 67 -8.61 -19.66 2.03
CA ALA A 67 -7.64 -20.74 1.84
C ALA A 67 -6.70 -20.43 0.68
N THR A 68 -7.22 -20.04 -0.47
CA THR A 68 -6.45 -19.66 -1.67
C THR A 68 -5.52 -18.48 -1.39
N ILE A 69 -6.05 -17.45 -0.70
CA ILE A 69 -5.26 -16.28 -0.30
C ILE A 69 -4.13 -16.70 0.65
N ARG A 70 -4.43 -17.54 1.63
CA ARG A 70 -3.44 -18.06 2.60
C ARG A 70 -2.30 -18.80 1.91
N GLU A 71 -2.59 -19.67 0.96
CA GLU A 71 -1.56 -20.40 0.21
C GLU A 71 -0.61 -19.46 -0.52
N ARG A 72 -1.15 -18.42 -1.18
CA ARG A 72 -0.34 -17.40 -1.87
C ARG A 72 0.54 -16.64 -0.88
N VAL A 73 0.00 -16.23 0.26
CA VAL A 73 0.75 -15.54 1.31
C VAL A 73 1.83 -16.44 1.89
N MET A 74 1.53 -17.71 2.16
CA MET A 74 2.52 -18.66 2.70
C MET A 74 3.68 -18.90 1.74
N ARG A 75 3.44 -18.98 0.43
CA ARG A 75 4.52 -19.07 -0.57
C ARG A 75 5.43 -17.84 -0.53
N ALA A 76 4.86 -16.63 -0.53
CA ALA A 76 5.64 -15.41 -0.42
C ALA A 76 6.44 -15.34 0.89
N ARG A 77 5.85 -15.76 1.99
CA ARG A 77 6.53 -15.82 3.31
C ARG A 77 7.67 -16.84 3.32
N ALA A 78 7.53 -17.97 2.65
CA ALA A 78 8.62 -18.95 2.52
C ALA A 78 9.81 -18.38 1.75
N VAL A 79 9.58 -17.62 0.67
CA VAL A 79 10.63 -16.90 -0.08
C VAL A 79 11.35 -15.89 0.83
N GLN A 80 10.60 -15.12 1.63
CA GLN A 80 11.19 -14.16 2.56
C GLN A 80 11.99 -14.86 3.67
N ALA A 81 11.48 -15.94 4.24
CA ALA A 81 12.20 -16.73 5.26
C ALA A 81 13.53 -17.27 4.72
N ALA A 82 13.54 -17.78 3.48
CA ALA A 82 14.77 -18.24 2.84
C ALA A 82 15.74 -17.08 2.56
N ARG A 83 15.22 -15.89 2.14
CA ARG A 83 16.02 -14.68 1.89
C ARG A 83 16.76 -14.19 3.13
N PHE A 84 16.14 -14.28 4.29
CA PHE A 84 16.67 -13.75 5.55
C PHE A 84 17.15 -14.84 6.53
N ALA A 85 17.34 -16.08 6.05
CA ALA A 85 17.71 -17.21 6.91
C ALA A 85 18.96 -16.95 7.76
N ASP A 86 19.91 -16.17 7.26
CA ASP A 86 21.16 -15.84 7.93
C ASP A 86 21.13 -14.54 8.76
N ASP A 87 19.98 -13.84 8.81
CA ASP A 87 19.84 -12.58 9.57
C ASP A 87 18.87 -12.80 10.75
N PRO A 88 19.36 -12.78 12.00
CA PRO A 88 18.55 -13.06 13.17
C PRO A 88 17.52 -11.96 13.50
N ASP A 89 17.66 -10.78 12.91
CA ASP A 89 16.85 -9.59 13.21
C ASP A 89 15.83 -9.26 12.11
N VAL A 90 15.85 -9.97 10.97
CA VAL A 90 14.98 -9.68 9.82
C VAL A 90 14.23 -10.93 9.40
N PHE A 91 12.91 -10.93 9.56
CA PHE A 91 12.04 -12.07 9.24
C PHE A 91 11.15 -11.83 8.01
N CYS A 92 11.07 -10.59 7.55
CA CYS A 92 10.25 -10.24 6.39
C CYS A 92 10.71 -8.92 5.75
N ASN A 93 10.20 -8.66 4.53
CA ASN A 93 10.55 -7.44 3.78
C ASN A 93 10.25 -6.14 4.54
N ALA A 94 9.21 -6.11 5.40
CA ALA A 94 8.87 -4.93 6.18
C ALA A 94 9.99 -4.52 7.16
N GLU A 95 10.78 -5.46 7.63
CA GLU A 95 11.87 -5.26 8.60
C GLU A 95 13.22 -4.95 7.93
N MET A 96 13.30 -4.99 6.60
CA MET A 96 14.53 -4.65 5.87
C MET A 96 15.09 -3.29 6.30
N ARG A 97 16.38 -3.25 6.56
CA ARG A 97 17.17 -2.02 6.77
C ARG A 97 17.67 -1.51 5.43
N SER A 98 18.20 -0.30 5.36
CA SER A 98 18.68 0.29 4.10
C SER A 98 19.70 -0.58 3.36
N ARG A 99 20.57 -1.30 4.09
CA ARG A 99 21.50 -2.27 3.50
C ARG A 99 20.80 -3.44 2.80
N ASP A 100 19.70 -3.90 3.38
CA ASP A 100 18.92 -5.03 2.87
C ASP A 100 18.11 -4.61 1.64
N ILE A 101 17.55 -3.40 1.66
CA ILE A 101 16.89 -2.78 0.50
C ILE A 101 17.87 -2.68 -0.66
N ALA A 102 19.09 -2.17 -0.43
CA ALA A 102 20.14 -2.08 -1.47
C ALA A 102 20.53 -3.45 -2.04
N ARG A 103 20.47 -4.52 -1.22
CA ARG A 103 20.80 -5.88 -1.62
C ARG A 103 19.67 -6.57 -2.37
N TYR A 104 18.42 -6.50 -1.85
CA TYR A 104 17.30 -7.32 -2.29
C TYR A 104 16.25 -6.60 -3.15
N CYS A 105 16.32 -5.26 -3.23
CA CYS A 105 15.46 -4.43 -4.07
C CYS A 105 16.25 -3.76 -5.19
N ARG A 106 17.21 -4.50 -5.79
CA ARG A 106 17.96 -3.98 -6.94
C ARG A 106 17.04 -3.76 -8.12
N LEU A 107 17.13 -2.57 -8.70
CA LEU A 107 16.35 -2.16 -9.86
C LEU A 107 17.30 -2.01 -11.06
N ASP A 108 16.83 -2.37 -12.24
CA ASP A 108 17.49 -1.97 -13.46
C ASP A 108 17.32 -0.46 -13.72
N ALA A 109 18.07 0.09 -14.66
CA ALA A 109 18.06 1.54 -14.94
C ALA A 109 16.67 2.05 -15.34
N LYS A 110 15.88 1.26 -16.07
CA LYS A 110 14.52 1.60 -16.50
C LYS A 110 13.58 1.68 -15.31
N THR A 111 13.57 0.66 -14.47
CA THR A 111 12.72 0.58 -13.27
C THR A 111 13.11 1.64 -12.23
N GLN A 112 14.42 1.96 -12.12
CA GLN A 112 14.89 3.05 -11.27
C GLN A 112 14.38 4.41 -11.74
N GLN A 113 14.41 4.67 -13.05
CA GLN A 113 13.84 5.89 -13.63
C GLN A 113 12.33 5.98 -13.43
N ALA A 114 11.60 4.88 -13.59
CA ALA A 114 10.16 4.81 -13.32
C ALA A 114 9.85 5.12 -11.85
N LEU A 115 10.59 4.53 -10.90
CA LEU A 115 10.44 4.83 -9.48
C LEU A 115 10.65 6.32 -9.20
N ARG A 116 11.74 6.91 -9.72
CA ARG A 116 12.02 8.34 -9.56
C ARG A 116 10.87 9.21 -10.06
N SER A 117 10.39 8.96 -11.28
CA SER A 117 9.29 9.71 -11.88
C SER A 117 8.00 9.59 -11.05
N ARG A 118 7.71 8.41 -10.46
CA ARG A 118 6.55 8.20 -9.61
C ARG A 118 6.65 8.96 -8.28
N LEU A 119 7.82 8.96 -7.66
CA LEU A 119 8.05 9.69 -6.42
C LEU A 119 7.91 11.21 -6.64
N GLU A 120 8.44 11.73 -7.75
CA GLU A 120 8.31 13.14 -8.14
C GLU A 120 6.84 13.49 -8.44
N GLN A 121 6.11 12.68 -9.23
CA GLN A 121 4.70 12.90 -9.55
C GLN A 121 3.78 12.91 -8.32
N LEU A 122 4.05 12.01 -7.37
CA LEU A 122 3.26 11.88 -6.14
C LEU A 122 3.78 12.75 -5.00
N ASP A 123 4.84 13.56 -5.23
CA ASP A 123 5.52 14.39 -4.24
C ASP A 123 5.80 13.62 -2.93
N LEU A 124 6.31 12.39 -3.08
CA LEU A 124 6.56 11.50 -1.95
C LEU A 124 7.89 11.82 -1.27
N SER A 125 7.91 11.67 0.06
CA SER A 125 9.11 11.92 0.86
C SER A 125 10.19 10.85 0.64
N ALA A 126 11.44 11.15 1.04
CA ALA A 126 12.54 10.17 1.03
C ALA A 126 12.21 8.90 1.87
N ARG A 127 11.38 9.04 2.92
CA ARG A 127 10.90 7.88 3.71
C ARG A 127 9.96 6.97 2.91
N ALA A 128 9.17 7.56 2.01
CA ALA A 128 8.29 6.80 1.12
C ALA A 128 9.08 5.95 0.13
N TYR A 129 10.29 6.35 -0.26
CA TYR A 129 11.16 5.59 -1.15
C TYR A 129 11.42 4.16 -0.62
N ASP A 130 11.93 4.04 0.60
CA ASP A 130 12.21 2.74 1.21
C ASP A 130 10.94 1.89 1.36
N ARG A 131 9.81 2.50 1.70
CA ARG A 131 8.53 1.80 1.84
C ARG A 131 7.99 1.30 0.52
N VAL A 132 8.05 2.12 -0.54
CA VAL A 132 7.67 1.68 -1.89
C VAL A 132 8.51 0.49 -2.31
N LEU A 133 9.83 0.50 -2.07
CA LEU A 133 10.69 -0.63 -2.41
C LEU A 133 10.37 -1.90 -1.61
N LYS A 134 10.10 -1.79 -0.31
CA LYS A 134 9.70 -2.94 0.53
C LYS A 134 8.38 -3.55 0.05
N VAL A 135 7.41 -2.71 -0.27
CA VAL A 135 6.10 -3.16 -0.80
C VAL A 135 6.27 -3.76 -2.20
N ALA A 136 7.02 -3.11 -3.09
CA ALA A 136 7.29 -3.63 -4.44
C ALA A 136 8.02 -4.99 -4.40
N ARG A 137 8.99 -5.17 -3.48
CA ARG A 137 9.63 -6.47 -3.25
C ARG A 137 8.63 -7.52 -2.80
N THR A 138 7.67 -7.15 -1.96
CA THR A 138 6.62 -8.07 -1.49
C THR A 138 5.64 -8.43 -2.61
N VAL A 139 5.31 -7.49 -3.49
CA VAL A 139 4.51 -7.75 -4.70
C VAL A 139 5.23 -8.73 -5.63
N ALA A 140 6.53 -8.52 -5.86
CA ALA A 140 7.34 -9.44 -6.65
C ALA A 140 7.42 -10.85 -6.03
N ASP A 141 7.54 -10.95 -4.70
CA ASP A 141 7.51 -12.25 -3.97
C ASP A 141 6.15 -12.96 -4.14
N LEU A 142 5.03 -12.22 -4.05
CA LEU A 142 3.69 -12.75 -4.29
C LEU A 142 3.49 -13.26 -5.72
N ARG A 143 4.18 -12.65 -6.69
CA ARG A 143 4.20 -13.05 -8.10
C ARG A 143 5.18 -14.21 -8.36
N GLY A 144 6.06 -14.53 -7.40
CA GLY A 144 7.11 -15.54 -7.55
C GLY A 144 8.31 -15.07 -8.37
N ALA A 145 8.57 -13.76 -8.44
CA ALA A 145 9.65 -13.20 -9.22
C ALA A 145 10.91 -12.93 -8.39
N GLU A 146 12.07 -13.18 -8.99
CA GLU A 146 13.38 -12.90 -8.36
C GLU A 146 13.71 -11.40 -8.33
N THR A 147 13.28 -10.65 -9.33
CA THR A 147 13.55 -9.22 -9.48
C THR A 147 12.30 -8.38 -9.38
N VAL A 148 12.45 -7.17 -8.86
CA VAL A 148 11.41 -6.15 -8.85
C VAL A 148 11.35 -5.48 -10.22
N CYS A 149 10.17 -5.38 -10.80
CA CYS A 149 9.94 -4.74 -12.09
C CYS A 149 9.10 -3.46 -11.97
N ASP A 150 8.88 -2.78 -13.09
CA ASP A 150 8.13 -1.52 -13.15
C ASP A 150 6.68 -1.68 -12.67
N GLU A 151 6.02 -2.80 -12.98
CA GLU A 151 4.67 -3.09 -12.53
C GLU A 151 4.58 -3.20 -11.00
N ASP A 152 5.57 -3.81 -10.36
CA ASP A 152 5.63 -3.93 -8.89
C ASP A 152 5.78 -2.55 -8.23
N ILE A 153 6.63 -1.68 -8.81
CA ILE A 153 6.81 -0.30 -8.37
C ILE A 153 5.52 0.51 -8.56
N ASN A 154 4.89 0.40 -9.72
CA ASN A 154 3.64 1.11 -10.01
C ASN A 154 2.54 0.70 -9.03
N MET A 155 2.40 -0.58 -8.73
CA MET A 155 1.43 -1.09 -7.75
C MET A 155 1.72 -0.55 -6.35
N ALA A 156 2.97 -0.64 -5.90
CA ALA A 156 3.38 -0.15 -4.58
C ALA A 156 3.17 1.38 -4.43
N ALA A 157 3.48 2.15 -5.47
CA ALA A 157 3.30 3.60 -5.47
C ALA A 157 1.80 4.00 -5.46
N ARG A 158 0.94 3.27 -6.19
CA ARG A 158 -0.52 3.49 -6.18
C ARG A 158 -1.14 3.33 -4.80
N TRP A 159 -0.60 2.47 -3.96
CA TRP A 159 -1.09 2.29 -2.58
C TRP A 159 -0.61 3.39 -1.62
N ARG A 160 -0.02 4.45 -2.14
CA ARG A 160 0.40 5.65 -1.38
C ARG A 160 -0.22 6.94 -1.88
N THR A 161 -1.21 6.86 -2.77
CA THR A 161 -1.86 8.05 -3.35
C THR A 161 -2.63 8.90 -2.35
N LEU A 162 -2.99 8.35 -1.17
CA LEU A 162 -3.70 9.09 -0.12
C LEU A 162 -2.78 10.01 0.71
N ASP A 163 -1.45 9.94 0.52
CA ASP A 163 -0.50 10.72 1.33
C ASP A 163 -0.71 12.25 1.20
N ARG A 164 -1.19 12.78 0.07
CA ARG A 164 -1.22 14.24 -0.13
C ARG A 164 -2.48 14.87 -0.72
N ASN A 165 -3.19 14.29 -1.66
CA ASN A 165 -4.19 15.02 -2.47
C ASN A 165 -5.63 14.51 -2.44
N TYR A 166 -5.91 13.45 -1.73
CA TYR A 166 -7.22 12.78 -1.84
C TYR A 166 -8.38 13.55 -1.19
N TRP A 167 -8.10 14.54 -0.35
CA TRP A 167 -9.10 15.15 0.54
C TRP A 167 -9.43 16.61 0.21
N ILE A 168 -8.97 17.15 -0.91
CA ILE A 168 -9.16 18.57 -1.25
C ILE A 168 -10.32 18.76 -2.22
#